data_d7262d90363aa505bef520c6d4b1b311
#
_entry.id   d7262d90363aa505bef520c6d4b1b311
#
_cell.length_a   1.000
_cell.length_b   1.000
_cell.length_c   1.000
_cell.angle_alpha   90.00
_cell.angle_beta   90.00
_cell.angle_gamma   90.00
#
_symmetry.space_group_name_H-M   'P 1'
#
loop_
_entity.id
_entity.type
_entity.pdbx_description
1 polymer ?
#
loop_
_entity_poly.entity_id
_entity_poly.type
_entity_poly.pdbx_seq_one_letter_code
_entity_poly.pdbx_strand_id
1 'polypeptide(L)'
;MGDQDTGTVAVPTLTAVVAQASEPAVALRPRAFVRVAGPDAEDYLQRMVSNDVEALAVGEVCDALLLTPKARVIATLRIWRRGADDFLLLTEPALGEPILAELRRMRFAAKCEIEPEHHTSAIVFGGNAGIPNDDYGEPAREVLDAGLDPTVPEGELERLRIEAGTPRYGHELDDKVLPAEAGLDKTHISFTKGCYPGQEPIARLHYRGHVNRRLQVLEVQSAAPGEELVHEGKVVGRVTSSVPGRALAYVRTEVPAGAELSLPSGGSARLLETL
;
A
#
# COMPACT_ATOMS: atom_id res chain seq x y z
N MET A 1 -26.66 16.71 -43.28
CA MET A 1 -26.37 17.11 -41.89
C MET A 1 -26.12 15.83 -41.14
N GLY A 2 -24.84 15.43 -41.08
CA GLY A 2 -24.42 14.14 -40.54
C GLY A 2 -24.18 14.23 -39.06
N ASP A 3 -24.87 13.42 -38.32
CA ASP A 3 -24.70 13.19 -36.90
C ASP A 3 -23.43 12.37 -36.70
N GLN A 4 -22.42 12.96 -36.08
CA GLN A 4 -21.20 12.23 -35.68
C GLN A 4 -21.46 11.65 -34.29
N ASP A 5 -21.82 10.38 -34.27
CA ASP A 5 -21.88 9.54 -33.07
C ASP A 5 -20.45 9.36 -32.54
N THR A 6 -20.09 10.15 -31.53
CA THR A 6 -18.85 9.96 -30.77
C THR A 6 -19.07 8.82 -29.78
N GLY A 7 -18.98 7.60 -30.28
CA GLY A 7 -19.00 6.39 -29.45
C GLY A 7 -17.84 6.43 -28.45
N THR A 8 -18.14 6.66 -27.18
CA THR A 8 -17.23 6.45 -26.06
C THR A 8 -16.90 4.95 -26.02
N VAL A 9 -15.70 4.62 -26.49
CA VAL A 9 -15.16 3.25 -26.36
C VAL A 9 -14.93 3.00 -24.88
N ALA A 10 -15.77 2.21 -24.26
CA ALA A 10 -15.58 1.76 -22.88
C ALA A 10 -14.28 0.96 -22.81
N VAL A 11 -13.31 1.43 -22.05
CA VAL A 11 -12.08 0.69 -21.76
C VAL A 11 -12.48 -0.53 -20.92
N PRO A 12 -12.18 -1.76 -21.36
CA PRO A 12 -12.54 -2.96 -20.61
C PRO A 12 -11.83 -2.93 -19.24
N THR A 13 -12.55 -3.29 -18.18
CA THR A 13 -11.97 -3.43 -16.84
C THR A 13 -11.00 -4.61 -16.83
N LEU A 14 -9.94 -4.55 -15.99
CA LEU A 14 -8.95 -5.64 -15.88
C LEU A 14 -9.63 -6.98 -15.54
N THR A 15 -10.67 -6.98 -14.72
CA THR A 15 -11.50 -8.16 -14.44
C THR A 15 -12.04 -8.78 -15.74
N ALA A 16 -12.43 -7.97 -16.73
CA ALA A 16 -12.85 -8.44 -18.03
C ALA A 16 -11.64 -8.91 -18.88
N VAL A 17 -10.48 -8.25 -18.76
CA VAL A 17 -9.25 -8.62 -19.47
C VAL A 17 -8.68 -9.93 -18.91
N VAL A 18 -8.62 -10.09 -17.59
CA VAL A 18 -8.11 -11.32 -16.92
C VAL A 18 -9.06 -12.49 -17.15
N ALA A 19 -10.39 -12.28 -17.16
CA ALA A 19 -11.37 -13.33 -17.40
C ALA A 19 -11.38 -13.83 -18.86
N GLN A 20 -10.86 -13.07 -19.83
CA GLN A 20 -10.85 -13.38 -21.25
C GLN A 20 -9.47 -13.75 -21.81
N ALA A 21 -8.37 -13.47 -21.06
CA ALA A 21 -7.03 -13.73 -21.53
C ALA A 21 -6.59 -15.17 -21.24
N SER A 22 -6.09 -15.85 -22.26
CA SER A 22 -5.36 -17.12 -22.12
C SER A 22 -3.94 -16.93 -21.54
N GLU A 23 -3.49 -15.69 -21.39
CA GLU A 23 -2.17 -15.31 -20.88
C GLU A 23 -2.32 -14.39 -19.65
N PRO A 24 -1.37 -14.45 -18.68
CA PRO A 24 -1.39 -13.60 -17.49
C PRO A 24 -1.28 -12.11 -17.84
N ALA A 25 -2.01 -11.26 -17.14
CA ALA A 25 -1.88 -9.83 -17.27
C ALA A 25 -0.69 -9.34 -16.44
N VAL A 26 0.20 -8.55 -17.06
CA VAL A 26 1.49 -8.11 -16.49
C VAL A 26 1.53 -6.59 -16.41
N ALA A 27 1.85 -6.04 -15.23
CA ALA A 27 2.09 -4.63 -15.00
C ALA A 27 3.45 -4.40 -14.36
N LEU A 28 4.23 -3.44 -14.84
CA LEU A 28 5.49 -3.06 -14.17
C LEU A 28 5.21 -2.40 -12.82
N ARG A 29 5.99 -2.78 -11.81
CA ARG A 29 5.91 -2.23 -10.44
C ARG A 29 7.29 -1.84 -9.95
N PRO A 30 7.77 -0.61 -10.24
CA PRO A 30 9.05 -0.14 -9.71
C PRO A 30 9.09 -0.23 -8.18
N ARG A 31 10.19 -0.78 -7.64
CA ARG A 31 10.46 -0.93 -6.20
C ARG A 31 11.90 -0.55 -5.89
N ALA A 32 12.14 -0.22 -4.62
CA ALA A 32 13.48 -0.31 -4.03
C ALA A 32 13.57 -1.59 -3.21
N PHE A 33 14.78 -2.17 -3.17
CA PHE A 33 15.05 -3.43 -2.51
C PHE A 33 16.22 -3.26 -1.53
N VAL A 34 16.04 -3.76 -0.32
CA VAL A 34 17.08 -3.81 0.71
C VAL A 34 17.21 -5.23 1.22
N ARG A 35 18.40 -5.80 1.07
CA ARG A 35 18.73 -7.09 1.63
C ARG A 35 19.18 -6.94 3.08
N VAL A 36 18.70 -7.81 3.95
CA VAL A 36 19.19 -7.97 5.32
C VAL A 36 19.54 -9.44 5.50
N ALA A 37 20.83 -9.74 5.73
CA ALA A 37 21.27 -11.12 5.82
C ALA A 37 22.38 -11.31 6.87
N GLY A 38 22.43 -12.49 7.46
CA GLY A 38 23.41 -12.89 8.48
C GLY A 38 22.76 -13.49 9.72
N PRO A 39 23.58 -14.05 10.63
CA PRO A 39 23.08 -14.88 11.74
C PRO A 39 22.10 -14.15 12.69
N ASP A 40 22.16 -12.83 12.75
CA ASP A 40 21.25 -12.04 13.61
C ASP A 40 20.17 -11.32 12.78
N ALA A 41 20.00 -11.61 11.47
CA ALA A 41 19.09 -10.88 10.58
C ALA A 41 17.61 -11.00 11.02
N GLU A 42 17.17 -12.21 11.39
CA GLU A 42 15.81 -12.47 11.86
C GLU A 42 15.50 -11.68 13.15
N ASP A 43 16.30 -11.87 14.21
CA ASP A 43 16.13 -11.18 15.49
C ASP A 43 16.26 -9.65 15.33
N TYR A 44 17.15 -9.19 14.46
CA TYR A 44 17.30 -7.79 14.17
C TYR A 44 16.03 -7.21 13.51
N LEU A 45 15.52 -7.83 12.43
CA LEU A 45 14.29 -7.40 11.78
C LEU A 45 13.09 -7.50 12.70
N GLN A 46 13.01 -8.60 13.50
CA GLN A 46 11.95 -8.77 14.50
C GLN A 46 11.86 -7.59 15.46
N ARG A 47 12.98 -7.01 15.85
CA ARG A 47 13.02 -5.84 16.75
C ARG A 47 12.83 -4.50 16.04
N MET A 48 12.98 -4.45 14.70
CA MET A 48 12.94 -3.19 13.95
C MET A 48 11.57 -2.87 13.35
N VAL A 49 10.80 -3.89 12.96
CA VAL A 49 9.56 -3.70 12.20
C VAL A 49 8.32 -4.10 13.00
N SER A 50 7.17 -3.62 12.58
CA SER A 50 5.89 -3.76 13.32
C SER A 50 5.23 -5.12 13.22
N ASN A 51 5.61 -5.97 12.23
CA ASN A 51 4.98 -7.29 12.06
C ASN A 51 5.94 -8.43 12.44
N ASP A 52 5.40 -9.64 12.52
CA ASP A 52 6.08 -10.82 13.05
C ASP A 52 6.92 -11.50 11.97
N VAL A 53 8.23 -11.23 11.97
CA VAL A 53 9.20 -11.77 11.01
C VAL A 53 9.65 -13.19 11.43
N GLU A 54 9.69 -13.49 12.73
CA GLU A 54 10.06 -14.81 13.24
C GLU A 54 9.03 -15.88 12.84
N ALA A 55 7.76 -15.48 12.67
CA ALA A 55 6.70 -16.40 12.25
C ALA A 55 6.80 -16.84 10.78
N LEU A 56 7.61 -16.16 9.95
CA LEU A 56 7.74 -16.48 8.53
C LEU A 56 8.53 -17.76 8.30
N ALA A 57 7.99 -18.70 7.54
CA ALA A 57 8.78 -19.77 6.95
C ALA A 57 9.60 -19.26 5.76
N VAL A 58 10.65 -20.00 5.36
CA VAL A 58 11.43 -19.69 4.15
C VAL A 58 10.50 -19.75 2.93
N GLY A 59 10.52 -18.70 2.13
CA GLY A 59 9.64 -18.50 0.98
C GLY A 59 8.40 -17.67 1.28
N GLU A 60 8.06 -17.43 2.54
CA GLU A 60 6.90 -16.62 2.93
C GLU A 60 7.21 -15.12 3.00
N VAL A 61 6.13 -14.33 3.06
CA VAL A 61 6.17 -12.87 3.15
C VAL A 61 5.26 -12.35 4.24
N CYS A 62 5.59 -11.20 4.79
CA CYS A 62 4.65 -10.37 5.54
C CYS A 62 4.79 -8.90 5.13
N ASP A 63 3.70 -8.17 5.25
CA ASP A 63 3.74 -6.71 5.18
C ASP A 63 4.03 -6.15 6.57
N ALA A 64 4.86 -5.11 6.64
CA ALA A 64 5.29 -4.51 7.90
C ALA A 64 5.51 -3.00 7.74
N LEU A 65 5.66 -2.31 8.86
CA LEU A 65 6.02 -0.89 8.91
C LEU A 65 7.36 -0.71 9.61
N LEU A 66 8.19 0.16 9.06
CA LEU A 66 9.27 0.79 9.79
C LEU A 66 8.72 2.09 10.38
N LEU A 67 8.83 2.25 11.70
CA LEU A 67 8.17 3.32 12.45
C LEU A 67 9.15 4.13 13.28
N THR A 68 8.82 5.40 13.47
CA THR A 68 9.44 6.21 14.51
C THR A 68 8.93 5.78 15.91
N PRO A 69 9.64 6.13 17.02
CA PRO A 69 9.13 5.90 18.37
C PRO A 69 7.77 6.54 18.66
N LYS A 70 7.35 7.53 17.86
CA LYS A 70 6.03 8.18 17.94
C LYS A 70 4.97 7.52 17.04
N ALA A 71 5.22 6.29 16.56
CA ALA A 71 4.36 5.54 15.65
C ALA A 71 4.06 6.25 14.30
N ARG A 72 4.99 7.08 13.81
CA ARG A 72 4.88 7.67 12.48
C ARG A 72 5.54 6.76 11.46
N VAL A 73 4.89 6.61 10.30
CA VAL A 73 5.38 5.74 9.24
C VAL A 73 6.64 6.33 8.60
N ILE A 74 7.75 5.60 8.71
CA ILE A 74 8.98 5.86 7.94
C ILE A 74 8.82 5.20 6.57
N ALA A 75 8.39 3.94 6.57
CA ALA A 75 8.17 3.17 5.34
C ALA A 75 7.17 2.03 5.52
N THR A 76 6.52 1.67 4.42
CA THR A 76 5.85 0.39 4.24
C THR A 76 6.83 -0.60 3.63
N LEU A 77 6.84 -1.82 4.15
CA LEU A 77 7.74 -2.90 3.76
C LEU A 77 6.94 -4.14 3.43
N ARG A 78 7.30 -4.82 2.34
CA ARG A 78 6.98 -6.22 2.13
C ARG A 78 8.26 -7.01 2.38
N ILE A 79 8.26 -7.89 3.35
CA ILE A 79 9.44 -8.64 3.80
C ILE A 79 9.32 -10.07 3.31
N TRP A 80 10.23 -10.47 2.44
CA TRP A 80 10.31 -11.82 1.91
C TRP A 80 11.47 -12.56 2.55
N ARG A 81 11.19 -13.68 3.23
CA ARG A 81 12.21 -14.57 3.78
C ARG A 81 12.73 -15.50 2.70
N ARG A 82 13.87 -15.20 2.11
CA ARG A 82 14.49 -15.99 1.02
C ARG A 82 15.25 -17.22 1.53
N GLY A 83 15.76 -17.14 2.75
CA GLY A 83 16.55 -18.20 3.38
C GLY A 83 16.47 -18.15 4.90
N ALA A 84 17.18 -19.04 5.59
CA ALA A 84 17.21 -19.07 7.05
C ALA A 84 17.58 -17.69 7.63
N ASP A 85 18.64 -17.09 7.10
CA ASP A 85 19.23 -15.84 7.57
C ASP A 85 19.28 -14.79 6.44
N ASP A 86 18.38 -14.84 5.45
CA ASP A 86 18.36 -13.96 4.28
C ASP A 86 16.95 -13.45 4.00
N PHE A 87 16.79 -12.11 4.07
CA PHE A 87 15.54 -11.40 3.90
C PHE A 87 15.68 -10.31 2.83
N LEU A 88 14.68 -10.19 1.97
CA LEU A 88 14.56 -9.10 1.02
C LEU A 88 13.37 -8.21 1.40
N LEU A 89 13.63 -6.94 1.59
CA LEU A 89 12.65 -5.91 1.88
C LEU A 89 12.31 -5.16 0.59
N LEU A 90 11.04 -5.19 0.20
CA LEU A 90 10.50 -4.47 -0.94
C LEU A 90 9.76 -3.23 -0.44
N THR A 91 10.01 -2.08 -1.07
CA THR A 91 9.40 -0.81 -0.69
C THR A 91 9.20 0.12 -1.89
N GLU A 92 8.61 1.31 -1.66
CA GLU A 92 8.51 2.33 -2.70
C GLU A 92 9.91 2.83 -3.12
N PRO A 93 10.13 3.17 -4.40
CA PRO A 93 11.44 3.57 -4.91
C PRO A 93 12.10 4.69 -4.13
N ALA A 94 11.31 5.68 -3.70
CA ALA A 94 11.82 6.84 -2.93
C ALA A 94 12.25 6.50 -1.50
N LEU A 95 11.88 5.32 -0.97
CA LEU A 95 12.14 4.91 0.40
C LEU A 95 13.38 4.03 0.56
N GLY A 96 14.00 3.57 -0.53
CA GLY A 96 15.16 2.68 -0.47
C GLY A 96 16.31 3.24 0.36
N GLU A 97 16.78 4.44 0.05
CA GLU A 97 17.86 5.09 0.80
C GLU A 97 17.47 5.45 2.24
N PRO A 98 16.30 6.05 2.52
CA PRO A 98 15.85 6.28 3.89
C PRO A 98 15.82 5.02 4.75
N ILE A 99 15.31 3.90 4.22
CA ILE A 99 15.26 2.62 4.94
C ILE A 99 16.67 2.08 5.20
N LEU A 100 17.52 2.07 4.17
CA LEU A 100 18.89 1.62 4.26
C LEU A 100 19.66 2.39 5.35
N ALA A 101 19.53 3.71 5.35
CA ALA A 101 20.16 4.58 6.33
C ALA A 101 19.65 4.31 7.76
N GLU A 102 18.33 4.18 7.95
CA GLU A 102 17.73 3.94 9.26
C GLU A 102 18.10 2.56 9.81
N LEU A 103 18.01 1.51 9.00
CA LEU A 103 18.39 0.16 9.40
C LEU A 103 19.88 0.09 9.76
N ARG A 104 20.77 0.67 8.95
CA ARG A 104 22.21 0.70 9.25
C ARG A 104 22.51 1.47 10.54
N ARG A 105 21.83 2.59 10.75
CA ARG A 105 21.97 3.40 11.97
C ARG A 105 21.59 2.61 13.23
N MET A 106 20.58 1.76 13.16
CA MET A 106 20.03 1.00 14.29
C MET A 106 20.63 -0.39 14.42
N ARG A 107 21.55 -0.80 13.55
CA ARG A 107 22.13 -2.14 13.56
C ARG A 107 22.95 -2.45 14.81
N PHE A 108 23.64 -1.44 15.38
CA PHE A 108 24.54 -1.59 16.54
C PHE A 108 25.49 -2.80 16.41
N ALA A 109 25.34 -3.79 17.32
CA ALA A 109 26.18 -4.98 17.37
C ALA A 109 25.59 -6.19 16.65
N ALA A 110 24.43 -6.06 15.99
CA ALA A 110 23.82 -7.18 15.25
C ALA A 110 24.71 -7.61 14.08
N LYS A 111 24.92 -8.92 14.00
CA LYS A 111 25.75 -9.56 12.97
C LYS A 111 24.93 -9.83 11.71
N CYS A 112 24.50 -8.76 11.06
CA CYS A 112 23.83 -8.81 9.78
C CYS A 112 24.38 -7.75 8.82
N GLU A 113 24.36 -8.04 7.56
CA GLU A 113 24.66 -7.12 6.47
C GLU A 113 23.37 -6.51 5.96
N ILE A 114 23.40 -5.20 5.66
CA ILE A 114 22.25 -4.44 5.20
C ILE A 114 22.68 -3.69 3.95
N GLU A 115 22.22 -4.15 2.79
CA GLU A 115 22.70 -3.69 1.49
C GLU A 115 21.54 -3.42 0.53
N PRO A 116 21.68 -2.46 -0.40
CA PRO A 116 20.72 -2.33 -1.49
C PRO A 116 20.89 -3.51 -2.46
N GLU A 117 19.77 -3.99 -2.99
CA GLU A 117 19.73 -4.88 -4.15
C GLU A 117 18.99 -4.21 -5.30
N HIS A 118 19.23 -4.67 -6.52
CA HIS A 118 18.62 -4.14 -7.72
C HIS A 118 17.89 -5.24 -8.47
N HIS A 119 16.58 -5.13 -8.56
CA HIS A 119 15.71 -6.04 -9.27
C HIS A 119 14.72 -5.26 -10.12
N THR A 120 14.29 -5.84 -11.22
CA THR A 120 13.05 -5.45 -11.89
C THR A 120 11.88 -6.16 -11.21
N SER A 121 10.75 -5.49 -11.10
CA SER A 121 9.55 -6.05 -10.48
C SER A 121 8.32 -5.82 -11.35
N ALA A 122 7.50 -6.86 -11.48
CA ALA A 122 6.22 -6.82 -12.17
C ALA A 122 5.13 -7.51 -11.35
N ILE A 123 3.92 -6.97 -11.43
CA ILE A 123 2.71 -7.60 -10.90
C ILE A 123 2.09 -8.45 -12.01
N VAL A 124 1.83 -9.72 -11.68
CA VAL A 124 1.25 -10.71 -12.60
C VAL A 124 -0.09 -11.18 -12.04
N PHE A 125 -1.16 -10.90 -12.76
CA PHE A 125 -2.50 -11.37 -12.44
C PHE A 125 -2.77 -12.71 -13.15
N GLY A 126 -3.41 -13.64 -12.45
CA GLY A 126 -3.71 -14.99 -12.98
C GLY A 126 -2.53 -15.96 -12.96
N GLY A 127 -1.36 -15.55 -12.38
CA GLY A 127 -0.17 -16.41 -12.21
C GLY A 127 -0.11 -17.05 -10.82
N ASN A 128 0.70 -18.12 -10.70
CA ASN A 128 0.93 -18.81 -9.42
C ASN A 128 2.36 -18.65 -8.88
N ALA A 129 3.30 -18.19 -9.71
CA ALA A 129 4.70 -18.01 -9.34
C ALA A 129 4.97 -16.58 -8.86
N GLY A 130 5.83 -16.43 -7.85
CA GLY A 130 6.25 -15.15 -7.30
C GLY A 130 5.70 -14.88 -5.90
N ILE A 131 5.96 -13.70 -5.40
CA ILE A 131 5.57 -13.22 -4.08
C ILE A 131 4.06 -12.89 -4.09
N PRO A 132 3.24 -13.41 -3.15
CA PRO A 132 1.82 -13.02 -3.04
C PRO A 132 1.66 -11.51 -2.93
N ASN A 133 0.67 -10.95 -3.63
CA ASN A 133 0.39 -9.52 -3.62
C ASN A 133 -1.13 -9.27 -3.73
N ASP A 134 -1.70 -8.64 -2.69
CA ASP A 134 -3.13 -8.34 -2.57
C ASP A 134 -3.42 -6.83 -2.68
N ASP A 135 -2.42 -6.01 -3.07
CA ASP A 135 -2.52 -4.54 -3.08
C ASP A 135 -3.54 -4.00 -4.09
N TYR A 136 -4.06 -4.85 -4.98
CA TYR A 136 -4.83 -4.42 -6.15
C TYR A 136 -6.27 -4.95 -6.19
N GLY A 137 -6.75 -5.51 -5.06
CA GLY A 137 -8.11 -6.04 -4.94
C GLY A 137 -8.36 -7.38 -5.63
N GLU A 138 -7.42 -7.82 -6.48
CA GLU A 138 -7.42 -9.11 -7.17
C GLU A 138 -6.16 -9.89 -6.78
N PRO A 139 -6.23 -11.22 -6.64
CA PRO A 139 -5.05 -12.02 -6.35
C PRO A 139 -3.99 -11.86 -7.44
N ALA A 140 -2.81 -11.42 -7.03
CA ALA A 140 -1.68 -11.20 -7.91
C ALA A 140 -0.39 -11.78 -7.33
N ARG A 141 0.63 -11.83 -8.17
CA ARG A 141 1.99 -12.20 -7.77
C ARG A 141 2.96 -11.10 -8.17
N GLU A 142 3.85 -10.74 -7.28
CA GLU A 142 4.97 -9.87 -7.61
C GLU A 142 6.17 -10.75 -8.00
N VAL A 143 6.64 -10.56 -9.24
CA VAL A 143 7.69 -11.39 -9.85
C VAL A 143 8.91 -10.53 -10.09
N LEU A 144 10.08 -11.01 -9.65
CA LEU A 144 11.35 -10.31 -9.80
C LEU A 144 12.14 -10.87 -10.96
N ASP A 145 12.79 -9.98 -11.73
CA ASP A 145 13.77 -10.27 -12.81
C ASP A 145 13.28 -11.24 -13.89
N ALA A 146 11.98 -11.32 -14.08
CA ALA A 146 11.38 -12.26 -15.03
C ALA A 146 11.46 -11.81 -16.50
N GLY A 147 11.87 -10.57 -16.77
CA GLY A 147 11.96 -10.03 -18.13
C GLY A 147 10.63 -10.01 -18.87
N LEU A 148 9.52 -9.83 -18.13
CA LEU A 148 8.17 -9.82 -18.69
C LEU A 148 7.86 -8.48 -19.33
N ASP A 149 7.28 -8.51 -20.53
CA ASP A 149 6.73 -7.33 -21.16
C ASP A 149 5.37 -6.96 -20.54
N PRO A 150 5.12 -5.67 -20.25
CA PRO A 150 3.84 -5.24 -19.69
C PRO A 150 2.72 -5.39 -20.73
N THR A 151 1.62 -6.01 -20.32
CA THR A 151 0.39 -6.17 -21.11
C THR A 151 -0.76 -5.31 -20.59
N VAL A 152 -0.62 -4.78 -19.36
CA VAL A 152 -1.60 -3.90 -18.71
C VAL A 152 -1.27 -2.44 -19.10
N PRO A 153 -2.26 -1.64 -19.51
CA PRO A 153 -2.05 -0.23 -19.83
C PRO A 153 -1.45 0.57 -18.66
N GLU A 154 -0.68 1.60 -19.00
CA GLU A 154 -0.17 2.55 -18.01
C GLU A 154 -1.32 3.18 -17.22
N GLY A 155 -1.17 3.30 -15.92
CA GLY A 155 -2.19 3.84 -15.01
C GLY A 155 -3.24 2.83 -14.53
N GLU A 156 -3.37 1.66 -15.16
CA GLU A 156 -4.34 0.65 -14.73
C GLU A 156 -3.98 0.08 -13.35
N LEU A 157 -2.71 -0.12 -13.07
CA LEU A 157 -2.26 -0.56 -11.75
C LEU A 157 -2.62 0.46 -10.65
N GLU A 158 -2.53 1.76 -10.98
CA GLU A 158 -2.93 2.83 -10.08
C GLU A 158 -4.45 2.84 -9.85
N ARG A 159 -5.24 2.59 -10.90
CA ARG A 159 -6.70 2.47 -10.79
C ARG A 159 -7.08 1.33 -9.85
N LEU A 160 -6.49 0.16 -10.04
CA LEU A 160 -6.74 -1.02 -9.19
C LEU A 160 -6.35 -0.76 -7.73
N ARG A 161 -5.20 -0.12 -7.49
CA ARG A 161 -4.76 0.27 -6.16
C ARG A 161 -5.79 1.18 -5.46
N ILE A 162 -6.29 2.19 -6.17
CA ILE A 162 -7.28 3.13 -5.64
C ILE A 162 -8.60 2.41 -5.36
N GLU A 163 -9.06 1.54 -6.25
CA GLU A 163 -10.27 0.74 -6.07
C GLU A 163 -10.16 -0.24 -4.89
N ALA A 164 -8.98 -0.82 -4.70
CA ALA A 164 -8.68 -1.70 -3.56
C ALA A 164 -8.55 -0.94 -2.22
N GLY A 165 -8.44 0.39 -2.25
CA GLY A 165 -8.22 1.18 -1.05
C GLY A 165 -6.80 1.10 -0.50
N THR A 166 -5.83 0.62 -1.28
CA THR A 166 -4.45 0.41 -0.83
C THR A 166 -3.69 1.72 -0.76
N PRO A 167 -3.19 2.13 0.42
CA PRO A 167 -2.42 3.35 0.58
C PRO A 167 -1.01 3.20 0.03
N ARG A 168 -0.45 4.31 -0.50
CA ARG A 168 0.92 4.40 -1.00
C ARG A 168 1.66 5.56 -0.34
N TYR A 169 2.93 5.35 -0.04
CA TYR A 169 3.78 6.41 0.52
C TYR A 169 3.98 7.55 -0.48
N GLY A 170 3.92 8.79 0.01
CA GLY A 170 3.94 9.99 -0.82
C GLY A 170 2.57 10.42 -1.37
N HIS A 171 1.54 9.59 -1.22
CA HIS A 171 0.16 9.89 -1.58
C HIS A 171 -0.75 9.86 -0.34
N GLU A 172 -1.05 8.69 0.18
CA GLU A 172 -1.86 8.49 1.39
C GLU A 172 -1.02 8.51 2.66
N LEU A 173 0.24 8.07 2.57
CA LEU A 173 1.12 7.90 3.72
C LEU A 173 2.24 8.93 3.71
N ASP A 174 2.48 9.50 4.87
CA ASP A 174 3.59 10.40 5.19
C ASP A 174 3.97 10.25 6.68
N ASP A 175 4.86 11.12 7.16
CA ASP A 175 5.31 11.17 8.54
C ASP A 175 4.26 11.71 9.55
N LYS A 176 3.04 12.03 9.09
CA LYS A 176 1.93 12.57 9.90
C LYS A 176 0.79 11.59 10.08
N VAL A 177 0.67 10.61 9.18
CA VAL A 177 -0.42 9.63 9.21
C VAL A 177 -0.12 8.55 10.24
N LEU A 178 -1.15 8.14 10.99
CA LEU A 178 -1.11 6.97 11.85
C LEU A 178 -1.48 5.72 11.05
N PRO A 179 -0.83 4.56 11.26
CA PRO A 179 -1.16 3.32 10.56
C PRO A 179 -2.65 2.97 10.56
N ALA A 180 -3.32 3.15 11.70
CA ALA A 180 -4.75 2.87 11.84
C ALA A 180 -5.67 3.83 11.07
N GLU A 181 -5.22 5.04 10.73
CA GLU A 181 -5.97 5.94 9.83
C GLU A 181 -6.02 5.40 8.40
N ALA A 182 -4.94 4.72 7.99
CA ALA A 182 -4.78 4.12 6.66
C ALA A 182 -5.21 2.64 6.60
N GLY A 183 -5.72 2.07 7.71
CA GLY A 183 -6.14 0.67 7.78
C GLY A 183 -5.00 -0.35 7.87
N LEU A 184 -3.74 0.11 8.00
CA LEU A 184 -2.54 -0.74 8.02
C LEU A 184 -2.37 -1.52 9.33
N ASP A 185 -3.08 -1.15 10.37
CA ASP A 185 -3.08 -1.86 11.67
C ASP A 185 -3.62 -3.31 11.57
N LYS A 186 -4.40 -3.62 10.54
CA LYS A 186 -4.97 -4.96 10.33
C LYS A 186 -4.00 -5.95 9.67
N THR A 187 -3.09 -5.47 8.83
CA THR A 187 -2.24 -6.29 7.95
C THR A 187 -0.75 -6.14 8.21
N HIS A 188 -0.31 -4.96 8.62
CA HIS A 188 1.09 -4.60 8.75
C HIS A 188 1.61 -4.63 10.20
N ILE A 189 0.76 -4.95 11.19
CA ILE A 189 1.10 -4.87 12.60
C ILE A 189 0.73 -6.16 13.32
N SER A 190 1.71 -6.76 14.01
CA SER A 190 1.45 -7.81 14.98
C SER A 190 1.27 -7.21 16.37
N PHE A 191 0.17 -7.55 17.03
CA PHE A 191 -0.10 -7.15 18.42
C PHE A 191 0.35 -8.19 19.46
N THR A 192 0.93 -9.30 19.00
CA THR A 192 1.34 -10.42 19.84
C THR A 192 2.86 -10.64 19.88
N LYS A 193 3.60 -10.05 18.93
CA LYS A 193 5.06 -10.12 18.89
C LYS A 193 5.75 -9.32 19.99
N GLY A 194 7.08 -9.46 20.09
CA GLY A 194 7.94 -8.69 20.98
C GLY A 194 8.02 -7.18 20.62
N CYS A 195 8.82 -6.43 21.38
CA CYS A 195 8.90 -4.97 21.25
C CYS A 195 9.53 -4.51 19.93
N TYR A 196 9.00 -3.41 19.39
CA TYR A 196 9.53 -2.67 18.23
C TYR A 196 9.32 -1.15 18.39
N PRO A 197 10.04 -0.29 17.65
CA PRO A 197 9.88 1.16 17.72
C PRO A 197 8.44 1.58 17.36
N GLY A 198 7.83 2.42 18.20
CA GLY A 198 6.47 2.92 17.98
C GLY A 198 5.34 2.01 18.48
N GLN A 199 5.63 0.85 19.07
CA GLN A 199 4.61 -0.10 19.55
C GLN A 199 3.67 0.52 20.61
N GLU A 200 4.20 1.30 21.56
CA GLU A 200 3.41 1.82 22.68
C GLU A 200 2.25 2.73 22.23
N PRO A 201 2.46 3.77 21.39
CA PRO A 201 1.36 4.58 20.87
C PRO A 201 0.36 3.76 20.02
N ILE A 202 0.84 2.76 19.26
CA ILE A 202 -0.04 1.88 18.46
C ILE A 202 -0.92 1.03 19.35
N ALA A 203 -0.35 0.35 20.33
CA ALA A 203 -1.09 -0.49 21.26
C ALA A 203 -2.12 0.35 22.06
N ARG A 204 -1.72 1.55 22.51
CA ARG A 204 -2.64 2.47 23.19
C ARG A 204 -3.82 2.86 22.29
N LEU A 205 -3.57 3.18 21.02
CA LEU A 205 -4.64 3.51 20.07
C LEU A 205 -5.56 2.32 19.84
N HIS A 206 -4.99 1.12 19.62
CA HIS A 206 -5.73 -0.10 19.36
C HIS A 206 -6.66 -0.50 20.51
N TYR A 207 -6.15 -0.51 21.77
CA TYR A 207 -6.91 -1.00 22.93
C TYR A 207 -7.81 0.05 23.60
N ARG A 208 -7.51 1.33 23.48
CA ARG A 208 -8.14 2.40 24.29
C ARG A 208 -8.50 3.65 23.50
N GLY A 209 -8.21 3.67 22.20
CA GLY A 209 -8.42 4.84 21.36
C GLY A 209 -9.29 4.59 20.15
N HIS A 210 -9.45 5.62 19.35
CA HIS A 210 -10.05 5.57 18.02
C HIS A 210 -9.36 6.62 17.15
N VAL A 211 -9.44 6.43 15.84
CA VAL A 211 -8.99 7.44 14.87
C VAL A 211 -10.14 8.38 14.54
N ASN A 212 -9.82 9.64 14.27
CA ASN A 212 -10.81 10.65 13.91
C ASN A 212 -11.16 10.66 12.41
N ARG A 213 -10.31 10.03 11.59
CA ARG A 213 -10.46 9.92 10.14
C ARG A 213 -9.95 8.56 9.67
N ARG A 214 -10.45 8.11 8.53
CA ARG A 214 -9.97 6.89 7.88
C ARG A 214 -9.79 7.12 6.40
N LEU A 215 -8.87 6.38 5.81
CA LEU A 215 -8.76 6.27 4.36
C LEU A 215 -9.99 5.51 3.84
N GLN A 216 -10.63 6.08 2.81
CA GLN A 216 -11.87 5.57 2.24
C GLN A 216 -11.81 5.65 0.71
N VAL A 217 -12.50 4.72 0.06
CA VAL A 217 -12.72 4.76 -1.39
C VAL A 217 -13.99 5.54 -1.67
N LEU A 218 -13.91 6.45 -2.63
CA LEU A 218 -15.02 7.26 -3.09
C LEU A 218 -15.38 6.89 -4.52
N GLU A 219 -16.67 6.86 -4.81
CA GLU A 219 -17.19 6.98 -6.16
C GLU A 219 -17.28 8.46 -6.51
N VAL A 220 -16.65 8.86 -7.61
CA VAL A 220 -16.58 10.27 -8.04
C VAL A 220 -16.39 10.32 -9.55
N GLN A 221 -17.01 11.27 -10.22
CA GLN A 221 -16.78 11.45 -11.67
C GLN A 221 -15.35 11.93 -11.93
N SER A 222 -14.92 12.94 -11.17
CA SER A 222 -13.59 13.54 -11.23
C SER A 222 -13.30 14.25 -9.91
N ALA A 223 -12.07 14.16 -9.43
CA ALA A 223 -11.59 14.92 -8.28
C ALA A 223 -10.08 15.12 -8.40
N ALA A 224 -9.55 16.18 -7.81
CA ALA A 224 -8.12 16.43 -7.78
C ALA A 224 -7.51 16.02 -6.43
N PRO A 225 -6.29 15.44 -6.41
CA PRO A 225 -5.56 15.27 -5.15
C PRO A 225 -5.43 16.60 -4.40
N GLY A 226 -5.69 16.58 -3.09
CA GLY A 226 -5.71 17.77 -2.25
C GLY A 226 -7.06 18.48 -2.15
N GLU A 227 -8.05 18.12 -2.95
CA GLU A 227 -9.39 18.71 -2.93
C GLU A 227 -10.14 18.34 -1.64
N GLU A 228 -10.83 19.33 -1.07
CA GLU A 228 -11.60 19.15 0.16
C GLU A 228 -12.94 18.44 -0.11
N LEU A 229 -13.38 17.66 0.84
CA LEU A 229 -14.68 16.99 0.83
C LEU A 229 -15.59 17.68 1.86
N VAL A 230 -16.75 18.10 1.42
CA VAL A 230 -17.72 18.85 2.25
C VAL A 230 -18.99 18.03 2.44
N HIS A 231 -19.42 17.87 3.69
CA HIS A 231 -20.68 17.25 4.09
C HIS A 231 -21.44 18.19 5.02
N GLU A 232 -22.71 18.47 4.73
CA GLU A 232 -23.56 19.39 5.51
C GLU A 232 -22.89 20.76 5.79
N GLY A 233 -22.16 21.29 4.78
CA GLY A 233 -21.48 22.58 4.88
C GLY A 233 -20.17 22.59 5.68
N LYS A 234 -19.67 21.43 6.11
CA LYS A 234 -18.41 21.29 6.86
C LYS A 234 -17.38 20.50 6.07
N VAL A 235 -16.13 20.90 6.13
CA VAL A 235 -15.02 20.09 5.59
C VAL A 235 -14.83 18.85 6.45
N VAL A 236 -15.03 17.69 5.84
CA VAL A 236 -14.97 16.38 6.50
C VAL A 236 -13.85 15.49 5.98
N GLY A 237 -13.14 15.90 4.95
CA GLY A 237 -12.07 15.08 4.37
C GLY A 237 -11.28 15.79 3.29
N ARG A 238 -10.33 15.03 2.72
CA ARG A 238 -9.48 15.49 1.63
C ARG A 238 -9.11 14.32 0.71
N VAL A 239 -9.23 14.53 -0.59
CA VAL A 239 -8.81 13.58 -1.62
C VAL A 239 -7.28 13.44 -1.60
N THR A 240 -6.78 12.22 -1.70
CA THR A 240 -5.34 11.91 -1.74
C THR A 240 -4.89 11.42 -3.11
N SER A 241 -5.65 10.51 -3.71
CA SER A 241 -5.42 9.97 -5.03
C SER A 241 -6.74 9.87 -5.80
N SER A 242 -6.70 10.00 -7.12
CA SER A 242 -7.90 9.88 -7.95
C SER A 242 -7.59 9.38 -9.35
N VAL A 243 -8.56 8.67 -9.91
CA VAL A 243 -8.67 8.28 -11.31
C VAL A 243 -10.13 8.51 -11.75
N PRO A 244 -10.44 8.53 -13.04
CA PRO A 244 -11.82 8.64 -13.48
C PRO A 244 -12.71 7.58 -12.82
N GLY A 245 -13.76 8.01 -12.15
CA GLY A 245 -14.73 7.13 -11.46
C GLY A 245 -14.41 6.81 -10.00
N ARG A 246 -13.16 6.95 -9.54
CA ARG A 246 -12.73 6.56 -8.18
C ARG A 246 -11.72 7.52 -7.57
N ALA A 247 -11.77 7.67 -6.26
CA ALA A 247 -10.75 8.39 -5.49
C ALA A 247 -10.49 7.72 -4.14
N LEU A 248 -9.29 7.96 -3.60
CA LEU A 248 -8.97 7.73 -2.19
C LEU A 248 -8.99 9.06 -1.45
N ALA A 249 -9.50 9.05 -0.23
CA ALA A 249 -9.54 10.23 0.61
C ALA A 249 -9.49 9.87 2.09
N TYR A 250 -8.89 10.72 2.90
CA TYR A 250 -9.11 10.68 4.34
C TYR A 250 -10.42 11.37 4.66
N VAL A 251 -11.37 10.64 5.24
CA VAL A 251 -12.68 11.13 5.63
C VAL A 251 -12.88 10.94 7.13
N ARG A 252 -13.51 11.90 7.80
CA ARG A 252 -13.85 11.82 9.23
C ARG A 252 -14.76 10.62 9.51
N THR A 253 -14.49 9.92 10.60
CA THR A 253 -15.22 8.70 10.98
C THR A 253 -16.69 8.94 11.36
N GLU A 254 -17.08 10.17 11.60
CA GLU A 254 -18.47 10.58 11.87
C GLU A 254 -19.35 10.64 10.59
N VAL A 255 -18.74 10.64 9.40
CA VAL A 255 -19.47 10.64 8.13
C VAL A 255 -19.98 9.22 7.86
N PRO A 256 -21.30 9.04 7.68
CA PRO A 256 -21.85 7.71 7.46
C PRO A 256 -21.48 7.14 6.08
N ALA A 257 -21.40 5.80 6.00
CA ALA A 257 -21.25 5.12 4.74
C ALA A 257 -22.42 5.47 3.78
N GLY A 258 -22.11 5.58 2.49
CA GLY A 258 -23.08 5.97 1.47
C GLY A 258 -23.40 7.48 1.43
N ALA A 259 -22.79 8.30 2.32
CA ALA A 259 -23.00 9.75 2.32
C ALA A 259 -22.54 10.39 1.00
N GLU A 260 -23.30 11.38 0.55
CA GLU A 260 -22.90 12.26 -0.55
C GLU A 260 -22.08 13.45 0.00
N LEU A 261 -20.97 13.69 -0.64
CA LEU A 261 -20.02 14.74 -0.32
C LEU A 261 -19.92 15.68 -1.52
N SER A 262 -19.88 16.98 -1.27
CA SER A 262 -19.65 17.96 -2.34
C SER A 262 -18.17 18.32 -2.46
N LEU A 263 -17.76 18.64 -3.71
CA LEU A 263 -16.42 19.07 -4.06
C LEU A 263 -16.46 20.57 -4.41
N PRO A 264 -15.49 21.38 -3.96
CA PRO A 264 -15.39 22.80 -4.31
C PRO A 264 -15.26 23.06 -5.83
N SER A 265 -14.68 22.12 -6.58
CA SER A 265 -14.60 22.19 -8.05
C SER A 265 -15.96 22.07 -8.76
N GLY A 266 -17.00 21.72 -8.03
CA GLY A 266 -18.32 21.37 -8.55
C GLY A 266 -18.40 19.87 -8.86
N GLY A 267 -19.39 19.21 -8.34
CA GLY A 267 -19.59 17.77 -8.44
C GLY A 267 -19.84 17.15 -7.07
N SER A 268 -20.12 15.85 -7.07
CA SER A 268 -20.31 15.07 -5.85
C SER A 268 -19.42 13.84 -5.84
N ALA A 269 -19.09 13.40 -4.63
CA ALA A 269 -18.47 12.14 -4.37
C ALA A 269 -19.35 11.35 -3.41
N ARG A 270 -19.39 10.04 -3.57
CA ARG A 270 -20.13 9.13 -2.69
C ARG A 270 -19.16 8.26 -1.92
N LEU A 271 -19.32 8.25 -0.60
CA LEU A 271 -18.53 7.36 0.27
C LEU A 271 -18.99 5.92 0.04
N LEU A 272 -18.08 5.07 -0.40
CA LEU A 272 -18.36 3.64 -0.56
C LEU A 272 -18.33 2.93 0.80
N GLU A 273 -19.13 1.89 0.96
CA GLU A 273 -19.01 1.03 2.12
C GLU A 273 -17.64 0.35 2.12
N THR A 274 -16.93 0.39 3.25
CA THR A 274 -15.66 -0.31 3.41
C THR A 274 -15.95 -1.82 3.42
N LEU A 275 -15.31 -2.55 2.51
CA LEU A 275 -15.37 -4.01 2.46
C LEU A 275 -14.76 -4.66 3.71
#